data_6cf5586f38fa933f859f3d6efff8ed60
#
_entry.id   6cf5586f38fa933f859f3d6efff8ed60
#
_cell.length_a   1.000
_cell.length_b   1.000
_cell.length_c   1.000
_cell.angle_alpha   90.00
_cell.angle_beta   90.00
_cell.angle_gamma   90.00
#
_symmetry.space_group_name_H-M   'P 1'
#
loop_
_entity.id
_entity.type
_entity.pdbx_description
1 polymer ?
#
loop_
_entity_poly.entity_id
_entity_poly.type
_entity_poly.pdbx_seq_one_letter_code
_entity_poly.pdbx_strand_id
1 'polypeptide(L)'
;GKAEALGMRVLRCDPPRARQEGAAGFVDYRAALSADIVSFHVPLTREGPDATFHLLGQREIAARPAGQILINASRGEVWDNQALLARQQSQAPLKLVMDVWEGEPEPLAALVPHTELATPHIAGYSLEGKARGTWMLYQALCQQLGRVPRQDLQSLLPAPEVRELTP
;
A
#
# COMPACT_ATOMS: atom_id res chain seq x y z
N GLY A 1 11.64 10.52 1.73
CA GLY A 1 11.05 9.78 0.59
C GLY A 1 10.02 10.62 -0.18
N LYS A 2 9.19 10.00 -1.06
CA LYS A 2 8.23 10.76 -1.91
C LYS A 2 7.22 11.58 -1.09
N ALA A 3 6.67 11.03 -0.02
CA ALA A 3 5.72 11.75 0.86
C ALA A 3 6.38 12.98 1.53
N GLU A 4 7.62 12.85 1.99
CA GLU A 4 8.38 13.98 2.56
C GLU A 4 8.65 15.05 1.51
N ALA A 5 8.96 14.66 0.26
CA ALA A 5 9.14 15.59 -0.84
C ALA A 5 7.85 16.38 -1.18
N LEU A 6 6.68 15.84 -0.83
CA LEU A 6 5.39 16.51 -0.90
C LEU A 6 5.05 17.33 0.37
N GLY A 7 6.02 17.50 1.29
CA GLY A 7 5.84 18.27 2.52
C GLY A 7 5.11 17.55 3.64
N MET A 8 4.90 16.23 3.55
CA MET A 8 4.24 15.44 4.59
C MET A 8 5.22 15.09 5.71
N ARG A 9 4.76 15.12 6.95
CA ARG A 9 5.48 14.52 8.08
C ARG A 9 5.25 13.01 8.08
N VAL A 10 6.30 12.23 7.86
CA VAL A 10 6.22 10.76 7.77
C VAL A 10 6.51 10.11 9.11
N LEU A 11 5.57 9.30 9.59
CA LEU A 11 5.75 8.39 10.72
C LEU A 11 6.02 6.97 10.17
N ARG A 12 7.09 6.33 10.63
CA ARG A 12 7.45 4.97 10.20
C ARG A 12 7.22 3.99 11.33
N CYS A 13 6.41 2.97 11.10
CA CYS A 13 6.19 1.86 12.01
C CYS A 13 6.61 0.57 11.34
N ASP A 14 7.67 -0.05 11.82
CA ASP A 14 8.21 -1.32 11.32
C ASP A 14 8.94 -2.00 12.48
N PRO A 15 8.23 -2.76 13.34
CA PRO A 15 8.84 -3.37 14.52
C PRO A 15 10.02 -4.31 14.21
N PRO A 16 9.97 -5.17 13.16
CA PRO A 16 11.13 -5.97 12.77
C PRO A 16 12.37 -5.13 12.45
N ARG A 17 12.21 -4.07 11.65
CA ARG A 17 13.32 -3.19 11.28
C ARG A 17 13.81 -2.36 12.47
N ALA A 18 12.92 -1.88 13.31
CA ALA A 18 13.28 -1.14 14.50
C ALA A 18 14.17 -1.99 15.45
N ARG A 19 13.94 -3.32 15.52
CA ARG A 19 14.81 -4.23 16.29
C ARG A 19 16.18 -4.46 15.63
N GLN A 20 16.25 -4.42 14.31
CA GLN A 20 17.50 -4.66 13.56
C GLN A 20 18.34 -3.38 13.40
N GLU A 21 17.70 -2.25 13.10
CA GLU A 21 18.35 -0.99 12.73
C GLU A 21 18.43 -0.01 13.92
N GLY A 22 17.78 -0.32 15.04
CA GLY A 22 17.58 0.56 16.17
C GLY A 22 16.27 1.33 16.09
N ALA A 23 15.69 1.64 17.24
CA ALA A 23 14.38 2.26 17.33
C ALA A 23 14.31 3.73 16.86
N ALA A 24 15.45 4.37 16.66
CA ALA A 24 15.52 5.77 16.23
C ALA A 24 14.85 5.96 14.85
N GLY A 25 13.85 6.86 14.80
CA GLY A 25 13.11 7.14 13.56
C GLY A 25 11.95 6.20 13.27
N PHE A 26 11.63 5.29 14.20
CA PHE A 26 10.40 4.49 14.17
C PHE A 26 9.47 4.92 15.31
N VAL A 27 8.18 4.77 15.08
CA VAL A 27 7.14 4.98 16.08
C VAL A 27 6.41 3.66 16.33
N ASP A 28 5.70 3.56 17.45
CA ASP A 28 4.83 2.43 17.70
C ASP A 28 3.60 2.42 16.77
N TYR A 29 2.91 1.28 16.71
CA TYR A 29 1.75 1.08 15.84
C TYR A 29 0.61 2.06 16.15
N ARG A 30 0.35 2.34 17.42
CA ARG A 30 -0.71 3.26 17.83
C ARG A 30 -0.41 4.69 17.39
N ALA A 31 0.83 5.13 17.52
CA ALA A 31 1.27 6.43 17.04
C ALA A 31 1.16 6.52 15.50
N ALA A 32 1.56 5.46 14.77
CA ALA A 32 1.39 5.43 13.31
C ALA A 32 -0.07 5.53 12.89
N LEU A 33 -0.97 4.83 13.59
CA LEU A 33 -2.41 4.90 13.34
C LEU A 33 -3.04 6.26 13.64
N SER A 34 -2.37 7.17 14.33
CA SER A 34 -2.88 8.54 14.60
C SER A 34 -2.62 9.53 13.46
N ALA A 35 -1.92 9.13 12.41
CA ALA A 35 -1.68 9.98 11.24
C ALA A 35 -2.95 10.24 10.43
N ASP A 36 -3.01 11.36 9.70
CA ASP A 36 -4.15 11.70 8.83
C ASP A 36 -4.32 10.68 7.70
N ILE A 37 -3.20 10.16 7.20
CA ILE A 37 -3.15 9.13 6.16
C ILE A 37 -2.32 7.96 6.68
N VAL A 38 -2.87 6.76 6.67
CA VAL A 38 -2.16 5.53 7.07
C VAL A 38 -2.08 4.58 5.89
N SER A 39 -0.86 4.19 5.52
CA SER A 39 -0.62 3.27 4.41
C SER A 39 0.08 2.00 4.90
N PHE A 40 -0.47 0.84 4.54
CA PHE A 40 0.04 -0.46 4.94
C PHE A 40 0.89 -1.08 3.83
N HIS A 41 2.09 -1.55 4.19
CA HIS A 41 3.09 -2.15 3.30
C HIS A 41 3.75 -3.36 3.95
N VAL A 42 2.96 -4.20 4.59
CA VAL A 42 3.43 -5.36 5.35
C VAL A 42 3.18 -6.66 4.59
N PRO A 43 4.01 -7.70 4.77
CA PRO A 43 3.67 -9.05 4.32
C PRO A 43 2.50 -9.60 5.15
N LEU A 44 1.78 -10.59 4.64
CA LEU A 44 0.81 -11.32 5.43
C LEU A 44 1.52 -12.40 6.25
N THR A 45 1.43 -12.28 7.57
CA THR A 45 1.90 -13.30 8.53
C THR A 45 0.78 -13.57 9.53
N ARG A 46 0.59 -14.86 9.89
CA ARG A 46 -0.50 -15.28 10.78
C ARG A 46 -0.02 -15.59 12.19
N GLU A 47 1.29 -15.75 12.37
CA GLU A 47 1.90 -16.19 13.62
C GLU A 47 3.10 -15.32 13.98
N GLY A 48 3.52 -15.43 15.24
CA GLY A 48 4.67 -14.71 15.77
C GLY A 48 4.34 -13.32 16.31
N PRO A 49 5.35 -12.64 16.89
CA PRO A 49 5.15 -11.35 17.56
C PRO A 49 4.77 -10.21 16.62
N ASP A 50 5.04 -10.39 15.33
CA ASP A 50 4.74 -9.39 14.28
C ASP A 50 3.68 -9.91 13.32
N ALA A 51 2.73 -10.72 13.79
CA ALA A 51 1.62 -11.19 12.98
C ALA A 51 0.83 -10.00 12.41
N THR A 52 0.49 -10.11 11.12
CA THR A 52 -0.17 -9.01 10.38
C THR A 52 -1.57 -9.37 9.89
N PHE A 53 -2.01 -10.60 10.10
CA PHE A 53 -3.40 -10.99 9.85
C PHE A 53 -4.34 -10.17 10.74
N HIS A 54 -5.29 -9.47 10.12
CA HIS A 54 -6.19 -8.52 10.79
C HIS A 54 -5.44 -7.52 11.70
N LEU A 55 -4.26 -7.07 11.25
CA LEU A 55 -3.49 -6.04 11.96
C LEU A 55 -4.32 -4.78 12.16
N LEU A 56 -5.12 -4.40 11.15
CA LEU A 56 -6.19 -3.42 11.29
C LEU A 56 -7.51 -4.19 11.51
N GLY A 57 -7.73 -4.62 12.74
CA GLY A 57 -8.90 -5.37 13.15
C GLY A 57 -10.07 -4.47 13.60
N GLN A 58 -11.15 -5.10 14.05
CA GLN A 58 -12.38 -4.42 14.47
C GLN A 58 -12.13 -3.32 15.51
N ARG A 59 -11.25 -3.57 16.49
CA ARG A 59 -10.92 -2.61 17.55
C ARG A 59 -10.21 -1.37 17.02
N GLU A 60 -9.21 -1.59 16.17
CA GLU A 60 -8.43 -0.53 15.55
C GLU A 60 -9.32 0.31 14.63
N ILE A 61 -10.14 -0.33 13.80
CA ILE A 61 -11.10 0.30 12.89
C ILE A 61 -12.09 1.17 13.68
N ALA A 62 -12.67 0.65 14.76
CA ALA A 62 -13.63 1.38 15.58
C ALA A 62 -13.03 2.64 16.22
N ALA A 63 -11.72 2.62 16.54
CA ALA A 63 -11.00 3.72 17.16
C ALA A 63 -10.54 4.80 16.18
N ARG A 64 -10.77 4.66 14.87
CA ARG A 64 -10.32 5.64 13.87
C ARG A 64 -11.25 6.85 13.81
N PRO A 65 -10.71 8.06 13.66
CA PRO A 65 -11.53 9.24 13.42
C PRO A 65 -12.27 9.12 12.09
N ALA A 66 -13.47 9.67 12.01
CA ALA A 66 -14.24 9.73 10.77
C ALA A 66 -13.43 10.47 9.68
N GLY A 67 -13.49 9.99 8.46
CA GLY A 67 -12.81 10.59 7.32
C GLY A 67 -11.30 10.39 7.28
N GLN A 68 -10.69 9.64 8.20
CA GLN A 68 -9.27 9.27 8.11
C GLN A 68 -9.02 8.47 6.83
N ILE A 69 -7.91 8.74 6.15
CA ILE A 69 -7.55 8.05 4.90
C ILE A 69 -6.73 6.81 5.25
N LEU A 70 -7.20 5.65 4.79
CA LEU A 70 -6.51 4.38 4.94
C LEU A 70 -6.20 3.80 3.56
N ILE A 71 -4.95 3.38 3.35
CA ILE A 71 -4.47 2.83 2.07
C ILE A 71 -3.95 1.41 2.29
N ASN A 72 -4.47 0.43 1.55
CA ASN A 72 -3.95 -0.93 1.53
C ASN A 72 -3.61 -1.37 0.10
N ALA A 73 -2.32 -1.47 -0.17
CA ALA A 73 -1.76 -2.08 -1.38
C ALA A 73 -0.75 -3.18 -0.98
N SER A 74 -1.01 -3.86 0.15
CA SER A 74 -0.14 -4.92 0.68
C SER A 74 -0.75 -6.32 0.50
N ARG A 75 -1.62 -6.74 1.42
CA ARG A 75 -2.41 -7.98 1.38
C ARG A 75 -3.79 -7.72 1.99
N GLY A 76 -4.84 -8.31 1.41
CA GLY A 76 -6.22 -8.06 1.83
C GLY A 76 -6.48 -8.41 3.28
N GLU A 77 -6.03 -9.57 3.72
CA GLU A 77 -6.24 -10.09 5.08
C GLU A 77 -5.45 -9.34 6.17
N VAL A 78 -4.66 -8.34 5.82
CA VAL A 78 -4.09 -7.40 6.79
C VAL A 78 -5.17 -6.55 7.44
N TRP A 79 -6.29 -6.35 6.75
CA TRP A 79 -7.45 -5.63 7.24
C TRP A 79 -8.67 -6.56 7.38
N ASP A 80 -9.41 -6.42 8.48
CA ASP A 80 -10.70 -7.07 8.66
C ASP A 80 -11.76 -6.38 7.78
N ASN A 81 -12.04 -6.96 6.60
CA ASN A 81 -12.94 -6.37 5.62
C ASN A 81 -14.40 -6.36 6.08
N GLN A 82 -14.82 -7.30 6.95
CA GLN A 82 -16.16 -7.31 7.55
C GLN A 82 -16.31 -6.13 8.52
N ALA A 83 -15.32 -5.91 9.37
CA ALA A 83 -15.33 -4.78 10.29
C ALA A 83 -15.27 -3.44 9.55
N LEU A 84 -14.53 -3.37 8.43
CA LEU A 84 -14.53 -2.19 7.55
C LEU A 84 -15.91 -1.93 6.96
N LEU A 85 -16.59 -2.95 6.43
CA LEU A 85 -17.94 -2.79 5.89
C LEU A 85 -18.90 -2.24 6.95
N ALA A 86 -18.87 -2.81 8.16
CA ALA A 86 -19.72 -2.32 9.26
C ALA A 86 -19.39 -0.85 9.62
N ARG A 87 -18.12 -0.46 9.58
CA ARG A 87 -17.68 0.92 9.81
C ARG A 87 -18.15 1.86 8.72
N GLN A 88 -18.07 1.45 7.46
CA GLN A 88 -18.52 2.27 6.32
C GLN A 88 -20.02 2.50 6.30
N GLN A 89 -20.81 1.56 6.81
CA GLN A 89 -22.26 1.67 6.96
C GLN A 89 -22.68 2.50 8.20
N SER A 90 -21.73 2.94 9.01
CA SER A 90 -21.98 3.78 10.20
C SER A 90 -22.07 5.27 9.85
N GLN A 91 -22.39 6.10 10.86
CA GLN A 91 -22.42 7.56 10.74
C GLN A 91 -21.02 8.22 10.62
N ALA A 92 -19.96 7.43 10.72
CA ALA A 92 -18.59 7.93 10.76
C ALA A 92 -17.66 7.12 9.81
N PRO A 93 -17.92 7.11 8.50
CA PRO A 93 -17.15 6.33 7.55
C PRO A 93 -15.68 6.80 7.46
N LEU A 94 -14.82 5.91 6.99
CA LEU A 94 -13.42 6.16 6.66
C LEU A 94 -13.28 6.42 5.17
N LYS A 95 -12.17 6.99 4.74
CA LYS A 95 -11.79 7.08 3.34
C LYS A 95 -10.85 5.93 2.99
N LEU A 96 -11.35 4.96 2.23
CA LEU A 96 -10.60 3.73 1.92
C LEU A 96 -10.05 3.77 0.51
N VAL A 97 -8.76 3.48 0.38
CA VAL A 97 -8.06 3.23 -0.89
C VAL A 97 -7.54 1.80 -0.83
N MET A 98 -8.09 0.92 -1.66
CA MET A 98 -7.82 -0.51 -1.59
C MET A 98 -7.45 -1.08 -2.96
N ASP A 99 -6.28 -1.71 -3.03
CA ASP A 99 -5.84 -2.50 -4.19
C ASP A 99 -5.93 -4.00 -3.90
N VAL A 100 -6.02 -4.38 -2.63
CA VAL A 100 -6.03 -5.78 -2.17
C VAL A 100 -7.23 -6.02 -1.28
N TRP A 101 -7.76 -7.26 -1.32
CA TRP A 101 -9.04 -7.60 -0.71
C TRP A 101 -8.93 -8.91 0.06
N GLU A 102 -9.55 -8.98 1.22
CA GLU A 102 -9.68 -10.23 1.94
C GLU A 102 -10.58 -11.18 1.15
N GLY A 103 -10.15 -12.46 1.03
CA GLY A 103 -10.89 -13.50 0.32
C GLY A 103 -10.70 -13.52 -1.20
N GLU A 104 -9.68 -12.81 -1.75
CA GLU A 104 -9.36 -12.94 -3.17
C GLU A 104 -9.26 -14.41 -3.64
N PRO A 105 -9.78 -14.77 -4.81
CA PRO A 105 -10.32 -13.91 -5.88
C PRO A 105 -11.80 -13.49 -5.70
N GLU A 106 -12.46 -13.87 -4.61
CA GLU A 106 -13.86 -13.56 -4.33
C GLU A 106 -13.96 -12.58 -3.15
N PRO A 107 -13.65 -11.29 -3.37
CA PRO A 107 -13.65 -10.29 -2.30
C PRO A 107 -15.06 -10.03 -1.78
N LEU A 108 -15.15 -9.40 -0.59
CA LEU A 108 -16.42 -8.91 -0.06
C LEU A 108 -16.99 -7.79 -0.95
N ALA A 109 -17.78 -8.17 -1.96
CA ALA A 109 -18.29 -7.25 -2.98
C ALA A 109 -19.05 -6.05 -2.39
N ALA A 110 -19.72 -6.24 -1.25
CA ALA A 110 -20.45 -5.18 -0.56
C ALA A 110 -19.54 -4.03 -0.07
N LEU A 111 -18.23 -4.27 0.12
CA LEU A 111 -17.30 -3.24 0.57
C LEU A 111 -16.85 -2.33 -0.58
N VAL A 112 -16.78 -2.84 -1.81
CA VAL A 112 -16.25 -2.11 -2.98
C VAL A 112 -16.93 -0.74 -3.19
N PRO A 113 -18.27 -0.61 -3.17
CA PRO A 113 -18.95 0.68 -3.35
C PRO A 113 -18.67 1.70 -2.23
N HIS A 114 -18.09 1.26 -1.12
CA HIS A 114 -17.75 2.10 0.03
C HIS A 114 -16.29 2.53 0.08
N THR A 115 -15.55 2.37 -1.01
CA THR A 115 -14.16 2.81 -1.13
C THR A 115 -14.05 4.03 -2.04
N GLU A 116 -13.11 4.94 -1.73
CA GLU A 116 -12.79 6.10 -2.58
C GLU A 116 -12.09 5.66 -3.87
N LEU A 117 -11.23 4.64 -3.76
CA LEU A 117 -10.54 4.02 -4.88
C LEU A 117 -10.40 2.51 -4.64
N ALA A 118 -10.91 1.74 -5.58
CA ALA A 118 -10.82 0.29 -5.61
C ALA A 118 -10.10 -0.17 -6.88
N THR A 119 -9.07 -0.99 -6.74
CA THR A 119 -8.37 -1.61 -7.86
C THR A 119 -8.23 -3.12 -7.64
N PRO A 120 -8.15 -3.93 -8.72
CA PRO A 120 -8.16 -5.39 -8.61
C PRO A 120 -6.76 -5.97 -8.48
N HIS A 121 -6.03 -5.63 -7.41
CA HIS A 121 -4.69 -6.13 -7.05
C HIS A 121 -3.65 -5.88 -8.15
N ILE A 122 -3.57 -4.63 -8.63
CA ILE A 122 -2.71 -4.23 -9.76
C ILE A 122 -1.53 -3.34 -9.36
N ALA A 123 -1.46 -2.83 -8.12
CA ALA A 123 -0.45 -1.86 -7.69
C ALA A 123 0.99 -2.37 -7.83
N GLY A 124 1.20 -3.69 -7.69
CA GLY A 124 2.51 -4.36 -7.88
C GLY A 124 2.63 -5.10 -9.21
N TYR A 125 1.65 -5.04 -10.11
CA TYR A 125 1.55 -5.94 -11.25
C TYR A 125 1.25 -5.23 -12.58
N SER A 126 1.61 -3.95 -12.71
CA SER A 126 1.48 -3.25 -13.98
C SER A 126 2.59 -3.62 -14.95
N LEU A 127 2.30 -3.50 -16.26
CA LEU A 127 3.28 -3.70 -17.33
C LEU A 127 4.49 -2.77 -17.14
N GLU A 128 4.23 -1.51 -16.82
CA GLU A 128 5.26 -0.48 -16.58
C GLU A 128 6.14 -0.84 -15.36
N GLY A 129 5.52 -1.33 -14.29
CA GLY A 129 6.24 -1.75 -13.08
C GLY A 129 7.20 -2.90 -13.36
N LYS A 130 6.74 -3.93 -14.10
CA LYS A 130 7.56 -5.07 -14.52
C LYS A 130 8.68 -4.65 -15.47
N ALA A 131 8.35 -3.87 -16.49
CA ALA A 131 9.33 -3.38 -17.45
C ALA A 131 10.39 -2.50 -16.77
N ARG A 132 9.99 -1.63 -15.84
CA ARG A 132 10.91 -0.81 -15.04
C ARG A 132 11.83 -1.66 -14.18
N GLY A 133 11.34 -2.71 -13.53
CA GLY A 133 12.18 -3.63 -12.75
C GLY A 133 13.27 -4.26 -13.62
N THR A 134 12.89 -4.80 -14.78
CA THR A 134 13.84 -5.37 -15.75
C THR A 134 14.84 -4.32 -16.25
N TRP A 135 14.38 -3.13 -16.56
CA TRP A 135 15.23 -2.03 -17.02
C TRP A 135 16.23 -1.55 -15.95
N MET A 136 15.84 -1.51 -14.68
CA MET A 136 16.75 -1.20 -13.58
C MET A 136 17.88 -2.24 -13.47
N LEU A 137 17.58 -3.54 -13.63
CA LEU A 137 18.59 -4.60 -13.67
C LEU A 137 19.53 -4.43 -14.87
N TYR A 138 18.99 -4.12 -16.05
CA TYR A 138 19.77 -3.83 -17.24
C TYR A 138 20.72 -2.65 -17.03
N GLN A 139 20.26 -1.55 -16.45
CA GLN A 139 21.10 -0.39 -16.13
C GLN A 139 22.21 -0.76 -15.14
N ALA A 140 21.88 -1.49 -14.06
CA ALA A 140 22.88 -1.93 -13.08
C ALA A 140 23.95 -2.82 -13.71
N LEU A 141 23.55 -3.76 -14.58
CA LEU A 141 24.47 -4.61 -15.32
C LEU A 141 25.37 -3.79 -16.27
N CYS A 142 24.79 -2.85 -17.02
CA CYS A 142 25.58 -1.95 -17.87
C CYS A 142 26.62 -1.17 -17.06
N GLN A 143 26.23 -0.63 -15.91
CA GLN A 143 27.13 0.09 -15.00
C GLN A 143 28.27 -0.82 -14.52
N GLN A 144 27.95 -2.05 -14.10
CA GLN A 144 28.95 -3.02 -13.63
C GLN A 144 29.96 -3.41 -14.74
N LEU A 145 29.51 -3.47 -15.99
CA LEU A 145 30.33 -3.81 -17.17
C LEU A 145 30.99 -2.59 -17.79
N GLY A 146 30.87 -1.39 -17.23
CA GLY A 146 31.41 -0.15 -17.80
C GLY A 146 30.79 0.20 -19.16
N ARG A 147 29.54 -0.19 -19.43
CA ARG A 147 28.85 0.05 -20.70
C ARG A 147 27.75 1.10 -20.53
N VAL A 148 27.53 1.90 -21.56
CA VAL A 148 26.41 2.83 -21.63
C VAL A 148 25.14 2.05 -22.00
N PRO A 149 24.02 2.20 -21.26
CA PRO A 149 22.72 1.64 -21.65
C PRO A 149 22.31 2.13 -23.04
N ARG A 150 21.90 1.23 -23.92
CA ARG A 150 21.46 1.54 -25.30
C ARG A 150 19.96 1.51 -25.47
N GLN A 151 19.24 0.94 -24.49
CA GLN A 151 17.78 0.85 -24.51
C GLN A 151 17.18 1.90 -23.60
N ASP A 152 16.06 2.46 -24.01
CA ASP A 152 15.24 3.36 -23.20
C ASP A 152 13.93 2.67 -22.82
N LEU A 153 13.51 2.83 -21.57
CA LEU A 153 12.29 2.20 -21.06
C LEU A 153 11.04 2.62 -21.85
N GLN A 154 10.95 3.88 -22.23
CA GLN A 154 9.80 4.43 -22.93
C GLN A 154 9.63 3.78 -24.33
N SER A 155 10.75 3.48 -25.01
CA SER A 155 10.74 2.84 -26.33
C SER A 155 10.31 1.37 -26.28
N LEU A 156 10.31 0.75 -25.10
CA LEU A 156 9.96 -0.67 -24.90
C LEU A 156 8.51 -0.87 -24.44
N LEU A 157 7.83 0.21 -24.06
CA LEU A 157 6.45 0.16 -23.60
C LEU A 157 5.48 0.45 -24.77
N PRO A 158 4.33 -0.24 -24.83
CA PRO A 158 3.29 0.13 -25.76
C PRO A 158 2.76 1.54 -25.47
N ALA A 159 2.25 2.22 -26.47
CA ALA A 159 1.55 3.47 -26.25
C ALA A 159 0.32 3.24 -25.36
N PRO A 160 0.07 4.11 -24.34
CA PRO A 160 -1.10 3.96 -23.50
C PRO A 160 -2.38 4.15 -24.35
N GLU A 161 -3.37 3.27 -24.14
CA GLU A 161 -4.68 3.39 -24.78
C GLU A 161 -5.42 4.65 -24.34
N VAL A 162 -5.29 4.99 -23.04
CA VAL A 162 -5.82 6.22 -22.45
C VAL A 162 -4.64 7.14 -22.14
N ARG A 163 -4.56 8.26 -22.87
CA ARG A 163 -3.43 9.22 -22.74
C ARG A 163 -3.60 10.20 -21.60
N GLU A 164 -4.82 10.46 -21.19
CA GLU A 164 -5.16 11.46 -20.17
C GLU A 164 -6.41 11.03 -19.42
N LEU A 165 -6.34 11.03 -18.09
CA LEU A 165 -7.50 10.87 -17.22
C LEU A 165 -7.96 12.27 -16.82
N THR A 166 -9.11 12.69 -17.31
CA THR A 166 -9.78 13.91 -16.80
C THR A 166 -10.45 13.57 -15.47
N PRO A 167 -10.26 14.39 -14.42
CA PRO A 167 -10.89 14.21 -13.11
C PRO A 167 -12.42 14.37 -13.16
#